data_7242b9359cc9c6d8f224e5471d9060ba
#
_entry.id   7242b9359cc9c6d8f224e5471d9060ba
#
_cell.length_a   1.000
_cell.length_b   1.000
_cell.length_c   1.000
_cell.angle_alpha   90.00
_cell.angle_beta   90.00
_cell.angle_gamma   90.00
#
_symmetry.space_group_name_H-M   'P 1'
#
loop_
_entity.id
_entity.type
_entity.pdbx_description
1 polymer ?
#
loop_
_entity_poly.entity_id
_entity_poly.type
_entity_poly.pdbx_seq_one_letter_code
_entity_poly.pdbx_strand_id
1 'polypeptide(L)'
;MEAQLDVRKSFWILLAGIAFGSSVVMTRFAVAEIPPIDLVALRLAAAAALFVPTLLILRLRLPREPRAWVDMAVVGATTAGPLVAFTFALQWISAGVLTVFLALIPLFTAILAHRLVAGERLDGGKTAGLVLAFAGVLAILLTRTSGLGASATAGVTHGHVLALAGTISSAYAGVHTRLHLRQIPSPVVTAGQLVTGFLFVLPLSMTLGTFEPALVEWRTWLAALYTGIIGSFLAFWVVVILAQRYGATASSLPAYLLPIVSTALGAALLGEQIELPMLGGGALILLGLYLANR
;
A
#
# COMPACT_ATOMS: atom_id res chain seq x y z
N MET A 1 -27.29 9.40 -13.37
CA MET A 1 -25.97 8.94 -13.88
C MET A 1 -24.85 9.29 -12.92
N GLU A 2 -24.76 10.51 -12.40
CA GLU A 2 -23.75 10.91 -11.40
C GLU A 2 -23.84 10.12 -10.09
N ALA A 3 -25.02 9.94 -9.51
CA ALA A 3 -25.21 9.15 -8.29
C ALA A 3 -24.79 7.68 -8.43
N GLN A 4 -24.98 7.06 -9.61
CA GLN A 4 -24.52 5.68 -9.86
C GLN A 4 -22.99 5.57 -10.02
N LEU A 5 -22.36 6.61 -10.57
CA LEU A 5 -20.90 6.69 -10.64
C LEU A 5 -20.29 6.85 -9.25
N ASP A 6 -20.95 7.58 -8.36
CA ASP A 6 -20.50 7.81 -6.99
C ASP A 6 -20.61 6.54 -6.13
N VAL A 7 -21.67 5.76 -6.26
CA VAL A 7 -21.84 4.46 -5.58
C VAL A 7 -20.79 3.45 -6.04
N ARG A 8 -20.51 3.34 -7.34
CA ARG A 8 -19.47 2.44 -7.86
C ARG A 8 -18.08 2.83 -7.40
N LYS A 9 -17.76 4.12 -7.40
CA LYS A 9 -16.49 4.64 -6.91
C LYS A 9 -16.30 4.28 -5.43
N SER A 10 -17.32 4.55 -4.61
CA SER A 10 -17.31 4.24 -3.18
C SER A 10 -17.13 2.74 -2.92
N PHE A 11 -17.79 1.87 -3.70
CA PHE A 11 -17.62 0.43 -3.61
C PHE A 11 -16.16 0.01 -3.86
N TRP A 12 -15.51 0.52 -4.91
CA TRP A 12 -14.12 0.19 -5.21
C TRP A 12 -13.17 0.71 -4.13
N ILE A 13 -13.42 1.89 -3.56
CA ILE A 13 -12.63 2.45 -2.45
C ILE A 13 -12.75 1.57 -1.21
N LEU A 14 -13.96 1.18 -0.82
CA LEU A 14 -14.21 0.30 0.31
C LEU A 14 -13.54 -1.07 0.12
N LEU A 15 -13.72 -1.68 -1.06
CA LEU A 15 -13.12 -2.97 -1.38
C LEU A 15 -11.59 -2.94 -1.28
N ALA A 16 -10.94 -1.95 -1.88
CA ALA A 16 -9.48 -1.79 -1.80
C ALA A 16 -9.02 -1.49 -0.36
N GLY A 17 -9.74 -0.64 0.38
CA GLY A 17 -9.41 -0.29 1.76
C GLY A 17 -9.47 -1.51 2.70
N ILE A 18 -10.51 -2.32 2.59
CA ILE A 18 -10.64 -3.56 3.38
C ILE A 18 -9.57 -4.58 2.95
N ALA A 19 -9.38 -4.77 1.64
CA ALA A 19 -8.41 -5.72 1.11
C ALA A 19 -6.97 -5.38 1.54
N PHE A 20 -6.56 -4.12 1.42
CA PHE A 20 -5.23 -3.70 1.88
C PHE A 20 -5.12 -3.72 3.39
N GLY A 21 -6.08 -3.16 4.13
CA GLY A 21 -6.04 -3.07 5.58
C GLY A 21 -5.93 -4.45 6.24
N SER A 22 -6.74 -5.42 5.81
CA SER A 22 -6.64 -6.80 6.28
C SER A 22 -5.34 -7.48 5.85
N SER A 23 -4.87 -7.19 4.63
CA SER A 23 -3.59 -7.74 4.14
C SER A 23 -2.38 -7.26 4.94
N VAL A 24 -2.38 -6.02 5.45
CA VAL A 24 -1.30 -5.52 6.32
C VAL A 24 -1.24 -6.34 7.61
N VAL A 25 -2.38 -6.67 8.21
CA VAL A 25 -2.46 -7.51 9.42
C VAL A 25 -1.96 -8.93 9.13
N MET A 26 -2.37 -9.53 8.01
CA MET A 26 -1.87 -10.85 7.60
C MET A 26 -0.37 -10.82 7.28
N THR A 27 0.14 -9.72 6.72
CA THR A 27 1.59 -9.53 6.52
C THR A 27 2.32 -9.47 7.86
N ARG A 28 1.78 -8.75 8.86
CA ARG A 28 2.34 -8.68 10.21
C ARG A 28 2.37 -10.06 10.88
N PHE A 29 1.32 -10.86 10.68
CA PHE A 29 1.29 -12.24 11.16
C PHE A 29 2.37 -13.10 10.47
N ALA A 30 2.45 -13.04 9.15
CA ALA A 30 3.34 -13.89 8.37
C ALA A 30 4.84 -13.55 8.54
N VAL A 31 5.18 -12.28 8.81
CA VAL A 31 6.57 -11.84 8.98
C VAL A 31 7.22 -12.38 10.27
N ALA A 32 6.45 -12.98 11.16
CA ALA A 32 6.97 -13.64 12.34
C ALA A 32 7.77 -14.92 12.00
N GLU A 33 7.43 -15.61 10.90
CA GLU A 33 8.07 -16.86 10.48
C GLU A 33 8.72 -16.77 9.09
N ILE A 34 8.22 -15.89 8.21
CA ILE A 34 8.76 -15.72 6.85
C ILE A 34 9.56 -14.42 6.80
N PRO A 35 10.86 -14.44 6.42
CA PRO A 35 11.66 -13.24 6.26
C PRO A 35 10.98 -12.22 5.34
N PRO A 36 11.07 -10.90 5.63
CA PRO A 36 10.31 -9.87 4.93
C PRO A 36 10.46 -9.89 3.41
N ILE A 37 11.68 -10.09 2.92
CA ILE A 37 11.95 -10.06 1.48
C ILE A 37 11.36 -11.26 0.77
N ASP A 38 11.41 -12.44 1.42
CA ASP A 38 10.86 -13.69 0.90
C ASP A 38 9.33 -13.65 0.90
N LEU A 39 8.73 -13.07 1.95
CA LEU A 39 7.28 -12.87 2.02
C LEU A 39 6.79 -11.95 0.88
N VAL A 40 7.54 -10.86 0.57
CA VAL A 40 7.20 -9.99 -0.56
C VAL A 40 7.37 -10.71 -1.89
N ALA A 41 8.41 -11.51 -2.07
CA ALA A 41 8.60 -12.32 -3.27
C ALA A 41 7.44 -13.32 -3.46
N LEU A 42 7.07 -14.06 -2.40
CA LEU A 42 5.96 -15.02 -2.43
C LEU A 42 4.62 -14.36 -2.77
N ARG A 43 4.29 -13.22 -2.14
CA ARG A 43 3.04 -12.52 -2.40
C ARG A 43 2.94 -11.96 -3.81
N LEU A 44 4.05 -11.43 -4.35
CA LEU A 44 4.11 -10.91 -5.72
C LEU A 44 4.05 -12.05 -6.73
N ALA A 45 4.73 -13.19 -6.47
CA ALA A 45 4.65 -14.38 -7.31
C ALA A 45 3.22 -14.93 -7.37
N ALA A 46 2.56 -15.10 -6.22
CA ALA A 46 1.18 -15.58 -6.14
C ALA A 46 0.22 -14.66 -6.92
N ALA A 47 0.36 -13.34 -6.75
CA ALA A 47 -0.46 -12.37 -7.46
C ALA A 47 -0.19 -12.36 -8.97
N ALA A 48 1.07 -12.40 -9.39
CA ALA A 48 1.44 -12.47 -10.80
C ALA A 48 0.92 -13.76 -11.46
N ALA A 49 1.01 -14.91 -10.77
CA ALA A 49 0.49 -16.19 -11.25
C ALA A 49 -1.03 -16.16 -11.50
N LEU A 50 -1.80 -15.46 -10.65
CA LEU A 50 -3.25 -15.30 -10.83
C LEU A 50 -3.62 -14.42 -12.03
N PHE A 51 -2.74 -13.53 -12.46
CA PHE A 51 -2.99 -12.74 -13.66
C PHE A 51 -2.85 -13.54 -14.95
N VAL A 52 -2.11 -14.66 -14.96
CA VAL A 52 -2.02 -15.53 -16.15
C VAL A 52 -3.41 -16.01 -16.59
N PRO A 53 -4.18 -16.75 -15.78
CA PRO A 53 -5.52 -17.16 -16.15
C PRO A 53 -6.46 -15.95 -16.35
N THR A 54 -6.31 -14.88 -15.59
CA THR A 54 -7.14 -13.67 -15.73
C THR A 54 -6.98 -13.05 -17.12
N LEU A 55 -5.76 -12.89 -17.62
CA LEU A 55 -5.51 -12.33 -18.95
C LEU A 55 -6.02 -13.26 -20.06
N LEU A 56 -5.88 -14.58 -19.89
CA LEU A 56 -6.38 -15.59 -20.84
C LEU A 56 -7.91 -15.57 -20.91
N ILE A 57 -8.60 -15.60 -19.77
CA ILE A 57 -10.07 -15.57 -19.68
C ILE A 57 -10.63 -14.28 -20.29
N LEU A 58 -10.02 -13.15 -19.98
CA LEU A 58 -10.42 -11.84 -20.52
C LEU A 58 -9.93 -11.60 -21.95
N ARG A 59 -9.17 -12.55 -22.53
CA ARG A 59 -8.59 -12.47 -23.88
C ARG A 59 -7.85 -11.17 -24.15
N LEU A 60 -7.13 -10.66 -23.14
CA LEU A 60 -6.40 -9.42 -23.23
C LEU A 60 -5.03 -9.64 -23.87
N ARG A 61 -4.64 -8.69 -24.73
CA ARG A 61 -3.33 -8.71 -25.39
C ARG A 61 -2.35 -7.86 -24.60
N LEU A 62 -1.14 -8.34 -24.49
CA LEU A 62 -0.03 -7.58 -23.92
C LEU A 62 0.39 -6.45 -24.88
N PRO A 63 0.81 -5.30 -24.37
CA PRO A 63 1.28 -4.19 -25.20
C PRO A 63 2.53 -4.59 -25.98
N ARG A 64 2.61 -4.15 -27.23
CA ARG A 64 3.77 -4.36 -28.08
C ARG A 64 4.82 -3.25 -27.94
N GLU A 65 4.43 -2.12 -27.39
CA GLU A 65 5.28 -0.95 -27.26
C GLU A 65 6.28 -1.13 -26.10
N PRO A 66 7.61 -1.05 -26.34
CA PRO A 66 8.63 -1.18 -25.29
C PRO A 66 8.42 -0.16 -24.15
N ARG A 67 7.96 1.05 -24.48
CA ARG A 67 7.71 2.11 -23.51
C ARG A 67 6.67 1.72 -22.47
N ALA A 68 5.61 1.02 -22.88
CA ALA A 68 4.59 0.54 -21.95
C ALA A 68 5.17 -0.41 -20.89
N TRP A 69 6.13 -1.26 -21.28
CA TRP A 69 6.84 -2.15 -20.36
C TRP A 69 7.77 -1.39 -19.41
N VAL A 70 8.45 -0.35 -19.90
CA VAL A 70 9.25 0.54 -19.05
C VAL A 70 8.36 1.23 -18.01
N ASP A 71 7.22 1.78 -18.44
CA ASP A 71 6.27 2.43 -17.53
C ASP A 71 5.69 1.44 -16.50
N MET A 72 5.36 0.21 -16.92
CA MET A 72 4.94 -0.85 -15.98
C MET A 72 6.07 -1.27 -15.03
N ALA A 73 7.33 -1.29 -15.48
CA ALA A 73 8.48 -1.58 -14.64
C ALA A 73 8.72 -0.47 -13.59
N VAL A 74 8.53 0.80 -13.96
CA VAL A 74 8.58 1.92 -13.02
C VAL A 74 7.51 1.77 -11.95
N VAL A 75 6.27 1.46 -12.34
CA VAL A 75 5.19 1.22 -11.36
C VAL A 75 5.47 -0.03 -10.54
N GLY A 76 6.04 -1.08 -11.14
CA GLY A 76 6.46 -2.30 -10.43
C GLY A 76 7.51 -2.02 -9.35
N ALA A 77 8.55 -1.26 -9.68
CA ALA A 77 9.59 -0.88 -8.73
C ALA A 77 9.05 0.00 -7.59
N THR A 78 8.22 1.00 -7.95
CA THR A 78 7.58 1.91 -6.97
C THR A 78 6.42 1.27 -6.20
N THR A 79 6.10 0.01 -6.48
CA THR A 79 5.20 -0.85 -5.71
C THR A 79 5.99 -1.84 -4.87
N ALA A 80 6.94 -2.54 -5.46
CA ALA A 80 7.73 -3.58 -4.79
C ALA A 80 8.63 -3.00 -3.68
N GLY A 81 9.30 -1.87 -3.94
CA GLY A 81 10.12 -1.18 -2.94
C GLY A 81 9.36 -0.82 -1.67
N PRO A 82 8.22 -0.12 -1.75
CA PRO A 82 7.34 0.11 -0.61
C PRO A 82 6.87 -1.17 0.08
N LEU A 83 6.48 -2.20 -0.66
CA LEU A 83 6.06 -3.46 -0.05
C LEU A 83 7.19 -4.08 0.80
N VAL A 84 8.43 -4.04 0.30
CA VAL A 84 9.61 -4.47 1.07
C VAL A 84 9.78 -3.58 2.30
N ALA A 85 9.77 -2.26 2.15
CA ALA A 85 9.93 -1.32 3.25
C ALA A 85 8.84 -1.51 4.34
N PHE A 86 7.58 -1.65 3.93
CA PHE A 86 6.45 -1.87 4.84
C PHE A 86 6.55 -3.23 5.55
N THR A 87 6.95 -4.29 4.84
CA THR A 87 7.08 -5.61 5.44
C THR A 87 8.24 -5.64 6.45
N PHE A 88 9.36 -4.96 6.16
CA PHE A 88 10.42 -4.76 7.15
C PHE A 88 9.95 -3.91 8.34
N ALA A 89 9.23 -2.81 8.11
CA ALA A 89 8.70 -1.95 9.17
C ALA A 89 7.85 -2.74 10.18
N LEU A 90 7.05 -3.69 9.69
CA LEU A 90 6.21 -4.56 10.53
C LEU A 90 6.99 -5.45 11.51
N GLN A 91 8.31 -5.55 11.41
CA GLN A 91 9.11 -6.20 12.44
C GLN A 91 9.20 -5.37 13.74
N TRP A 92 9.03 -4.04 13.66
CA TRP A 92 9.21 -3.10 14.77
C TRP A 92 7.97 -2.29 15.14
N ILE A 93 6.98 -2.21 14.23
CA ILE A 93 5.73 -1.48 14.46
C ILE A 93 4.52 -2.36 14.13
N SER A 94 3.39 -2.05 14.75
CA SER A 94 2.13 -2.75 14.52
C SER A 94 1.53 -2.46 13.14
N ALA A 95 0.62 -3.31 12.70
CA ALA A 95 -0.15 -3.09 11.48
C ALA A 95 -0.95 -1.77 11.57
N GLY A 96 -1.51 -1.47 12.73
CA GLY A 96 -2.22 -0.22 12.97
C GLY A 96 -1.33 1.00 12.79
N VAL A 97 -0.15 1.04 13.44
CA VAL A 97 0.81 2.16 13.31
C VAL A 97 1.30 2.31 11.87
N LEU A 98 1.66 1.21 11.18
CA LEU A 98 2.07 1.26 9.78
C LEU A 98 0.99 1.92 8.92
N THR A 99 -0.26 1.54 9.08
CA THR A 99 -1.36 2.05 8.24
C THR A 99 -1.71 3.50 8.49
N VAL A 100 -1.40 4.04 9.67
CA VAL A 100 -1.46 5.50 9.93
C VAL A 100 -0.48 6.24 9.02
N PHE A 101 0.74 5.72 8.80
CA PHE A 101 1.66 6.29 7.82
C PHE A 101 1.14 6.15 6.39
N LEU A 102 0.55 5.01 6.02
CA LEU A 102 -0.03 4.80 4.71
C LEU A 102 -1.20 5.76 4.41
N ALA A 103 -1.90 6.23 5.45
CA ALA A 103 -2.95 7.24 5.29
C ALA A 103 -2.40 8.59 4.75
N LEU A 104 -1.10 8.82 4.72
CA LEU A 104 -0.47 9.97 4.08
C LEU A 104 -0.32 9.81 2.56
N ILE A 105 -0.55 8.62 1.97
CA ILE A 105 -0.42 8.40 0.52
C ILE A 105 -1.23 9.45 -0.28
N PRO A 106 -2.49 9.75 0.03
CA PRO A 106 -3.25 10.76 -0.70
C PRO A 106 -2.60 12.15 -0.67
N LEU A 107 -1.99 12.50 0.45
CA LEU A 107 -1.33 13.78 0.62
C LEU A 107 -0.10 13.91 -0.28
N PHE A 108 0.79 12.90 -0.24
CA PHE A 108 1.95 12.87 -1.14
C PHE A 108 1.53 12.76 -2.60
N THR A 109 0.44 12.02 -2.90
CA THR A 109 -0.13 11.98 -4.24
C THR A 109 -0.56 13.37 -4.71
N ALA A 110 -1.23 14.16 -3.87
CA ALA A 110 -1.65 15.52 -4.21
C ALA A 110 -0.45 16.46 -4.47
N ILE A 111 0.62 16.35 -3.65
CA ILE A 111 1.87 17.12 -3.85
C ILE A 111 2.53 16.76 -5.19
N LEU A 112 2.63 15.46 -5.47
CA LEU A 112 3.24 14.98 -6.71
C LEU A 112 2.38 15.36 -7.93
N ALA A 113 1.06 15.21 -7.83
CA ALA A 113 0.14 15.59 -8.88
C ALA A 113 0.22 17.08 -9.18
N HIS A 114 0.33 17.95 -8.17
CA HIS A 114 0.53 19.39 -8.36
C HIS A 114 1.77 19.71 -9.20
N ARG A 115 2.85 18.92 -9.04
CA ARG A 115 4.11 19.15 -9.76
C ARG A 115 4.15 18.49 -11.14
N LEU A 116 3.48 17.37 -11.31
CA LEU A 116 3.59 16.50 -12.48
C LEU A 116 2.37 16.56 -13.40
N VAL A 117 1.22 17.00 -12.90
CA VAL A 117 -0.04 17.07 -13.68
C VAL A 117 -0.43 18.53 -13.90
N ALA A 118 -0.53 18.92 -15.18
CA ALA A 118 -0.92 20.29 -15.52
C ALA A 118 -2.35 20.59 -15.01
N GLY A 119 -2.50 21.72 -14.31
CA GLY A 119 -3.81 22.19 -13.81
C GLY A 119 -4.13 21.81 -12.36
N GLU A 120 -3.41 20.88 -11.73
CA GLU A 120 -3.58 20.58 -10.31
C GLU A 120 -2.77 21.56 -9.44
N ARG A 121 -3.48 22.44 -8.67
CA ARG A 121 -2.84 23.42 -7.78
C ARG A 121 -3.04 23.05 -6.31
N LEU A 122 -1.99 23.27 -5.51
CA LEU A 122 -2.10 23.28 -4.05
C LEU A 122 -2.73 24.64 -3.65
N ASP A 123 -3.90 24.57 -3.03
CA ASP A 123 -4.57 25.72 -2.41
C ASP A 123 -4.26 25.81 -0.92
N GLY A 124 -4.79 26.84 -0.27
CA GLY A 124 -4.59 27.06 1.17
C GLY A 124 -5.14 25.93 2.04
N GLY A 125 -6.24 25.30 1.66
CA GLY A 125 -6.81 24.16 2.38
C GLY A 125 -5.91 22.93 2.31
N LYS A 126 -5.38 22.62 1.13
CA LYS A 126 -4.41 21.51 0.91
C LYS A 126 -3.14 21.74 1.72
N THR A 127 -2.65 22.99 1.74
CA THR A 127 -1.45 23.34 2.51
C THR A 127 -1.67 23.21 4.02
N ALA A 128 -2.80 23.70 4.55
CA ALA A 128 -3.15 23.55 5.96
C ALA A 128 -3.33 22.06 6.34
N GLY A 129 -3.98 21.30 5.47
CA GLY A 129 -4.13 19.86 5.63
C GLY A 129 -2.79 19.13 5.68
N LEU A 130 -1.84 19.53 4.83
CA LEU A 130 -0.47 19.00 4.81
C LEU A 130 0.24 19.24 6.17
N VAL A 131 0.21 20.46 6.66
CA VAL A 131 0.84 20.84 7.94
C VAL A 131 0.25 20.01 9.09
N LEU A 132 -1.07 19.88 9.14
CA LEU A 132 -1.76 19.13 10.19
C LEU A 132 -1.43 17.62 10.14
N ALA A 133 -1.39 17.03 8.94
CA ALA A 133 -1.01 15.65 8.78
C ALA A 133 0.46 15.39 9.17
N PHE A 134 1.37 16.29 8.83
CA PHE A 134 2.76 16.22 9.28
C PHE A 134 2.89 16.34 10.80
N ALA A 135 2.10 17.19 11.46
CA ALA A 135 2.08 17.26 12.93
C ALA A 135 1.65 15.91 13.54
N GLY A 136 0.68 15.22 12.94
CA GLY A 136 0.27 13.88 13.38
C GLY A 136 1.39 12.84 13.25
N VAL A 137 2.11 12.84 12.13
CA VAL A 137 3.29 11.96 11.94
C VAL A 137 4.37 12.27 12.97
N LEU A 138 4.66 13.56 13.18
CA LEU A 138 5.69 13.99 14.13
C LEU A 138 5.36 13.55 15.56
N ALA A 139 4.07 13.60 15.94
CA ALA A 139 3.62 13.11 17.24
C ALA A 139 3.92 11.61 17.42
N ILE A 140 3.63 10.77 16.41
CA ILE A 140 3.90 9.34 16.45
C ILE A 140 5.42 9.05 16.47
N LEU A 141 6.19 9.79 15.70
CA LEU A 141 7.66 9.64 15.65
C LEU A 141 8.32 10.00 16.99
N LEU A 142 7.94 11.14 17.57
CA LEU A 142 8.53 11.66 18.82
C LEU A 142 8.16 10.80 20.03
N THR A 143 6.95 10.24 20.05
CA THR A 143 6.50 9.34 21.11
C THR A 143 7.00 7.91 20.95
N ARG A 144 7.69 7.60 19.83
CA ARG A 144 8.15 6.23 19.50
C ARG A 144 7.05 5.20 19.62
N THR A 145 5.85 5.53 19.19
CA THR A 145 4.68 4.67 19.24
C THR A 145 4.89 3.43 18.38
N SER A 146 4.90 2.25 19.00
CA SER A 146 5.06 0.98 18.29
C SER A 146 3.75 0.26 17.99
N GLY A 147 2.75 0.41 18.87
CA GLY A 147 1.53 -0.40 18.88
C GLY A 147 1.74 -1.85 19.30
N LEU A 148 2.95 -2.19 19.80
CA LEU A 148 3.34 -3.53 20.25
C LEU A 148 3.54 -3.63 21.77
N GLY A 149 3.28 -2.53 22.47
CA GLY A 149 3.44 -2.41 23.91
C GLY A 149 4.76 -1.76 24.35
N ALA A 150 4.82 -1.35 25.59
CA ALA A 150 5.90 -0.53 26.16
C ALA A 150 7.29 -1.18 26.13
N SER A 151 7.39 -2.50 26.00
CA SER A 151 8.66 -3.25 25.93
C SER A 151 9.30 -3.25 24.53
N ALA A 152 8.55 -2.91 23.49
CA ALA A 152 8.99 -3.00 22.09
C ALA A 152 9.55 -1.66 21.59
N THR A 153 10.61 -1.13 22.21
CA THR A 153 11.17 0.19 21.83
C THR A 153 12.37 0.11 20.89
N ALA A 154 13.06 -1.03 20.83
CA ALA A 154 14.20 -1.22 19.94
C ALA A 154 13.76 -1.28 18.47
N GLY A 155 14.38 -0.46 17.60
CA GLY A 155 14.11 -0.46 16.16
C GLY A 155 12.85 0.30 15.71
N VAL A 156 11.98 0.79 16.60
CA VAL A 156 10.74 1.49 16.25
C VAL A 156 10.98 2.66 15.29
N THR A 157 12.03 3.44 15.52
CA THR A 157 12.39 4.55 14.61
C THR A 157 12.71 4.06 13.19
N HIS A 158 13.38 2.91 13.05
CA HIS A 158 13.63 2.32 11.74
C HIS A 158 12.31 1.93 11.05
N GLY A 159 11.38 1.30 11.81
CA GLY A 159 10.05 0.99 11.32
C GLY A 159 9.30 2.22 10.80
N HIS A 160 9.31 3.32 11.54
CA HIS A 160 8.69 4.59 11.14
C HIS A 160 9.34 5.18 9.88
N VAL A 161 10.68 5.20 9.80
CA VAL A 161 11.40 5.72 8.62
C VAL A 161 11.07 4.91 7.38
N LEU A 162 11.06 3.57 7.48
CA LEU A 162 10.70 2.68 6.39
C LEU A 162 9.23 2.87 5.97
N ALA A 163 8.32 3.02 6.94
CA ALA A 163 6.90 3.30 6.66
C ALA A 163 6.73 4.62 5.89
N LEU A 164 7.42 5.69 6.31
CA LEU A 164 7.34 6.99 5.65
C LEU A 164 7.95 6.96 4.24
N ALA A 165 9.13 6.37 4.09
CA ALA A 165 9.81 6.24 2.80
C ALA A 165 8.96 5.44 1.79
N GLY A 166 8.41 4.31 2.23
CA GLY A 166 7.51 3.50 1.42
C GLY A 166 6.23 4.26 1.03
N THR A 167 5.67 5.06 1.95
CA THR A 167 4.47 5.87 1.70
C THR A 167 4.71 6.90 0.59
N ILE A 168 5.83 7.61 0.63
CA ILE A 168 6.22 8.60 -0.40
C ILE A 168 6.39 7.91 -1.77
N SER A 169 7.08 6.78 -1.80
CA SER A 169 7.29 6.01 -3.04
C SER A 169 5.97 5.48 -3.62
N SER A 170 5.06 4.98 -2.76
CA SER A 170 3.73 4.48 -3.17
C SER A 170 2.86 5.56 -3.83
N ALA A 171 2.97 6.81 -3.36
CA ALA A 171 2.23 7.92 -3.93
C ALA A 171 2.60 8.18 -5.40
N TYR A 172 3.86 7.97 -5.77
CA TYR A 172 4.33 8.14 -7.14
C TYR A 172 3.72 7.11 -8.11
N ALA A 173 3.54 5.86 -7.68
CA ALA A 173 2.98 4.79 -8.52
C ALA A 173 1.60 5.15 -9.10
N GLY A 174 0.71 5.70 -8.27
CA GLY A 174 -0.63 6.14 -8.69
C GLY A 174 -0.60 7.28 -9.73
N VAL A 175 0.27 8.27 -9.52
CA VAL A 175 0.45 9.39 -10.46
C VAL A 175 1.03 8.90 -11.78
N HIS A 176 2.08 8.07 -11.76
CA HIS A 176 2.69 7.51 -12.96
C HIS A 176 1.71 6.65 -13.77
N THR A 177 0.93 5.79 -13.10
CA THR A 177 -0.12 5.00 -13.74
C THR A 177 -1.14 5.88 -14.45
N ARG A 178 -1.57 6.98 -13.82
CA ARG A 178 -2.53 7.92 -14.41
C ARG A 178 -1.98 8.63 -15.64
N LEU A 179 -0.70 9.02 -15.61
CA LEU A 179 -0.07 9.78 -16.67
C LEU A 179 0.27 8.92 -17.91
N HIS A 180 0.78 7.71 -17.70
CA HIS A 180 1.42 6.94 -18.78
C HIS A 180 0.68 5.66 -19.16
N LEU A 181 -0.12 5.07 -18.24
CA LEU A 181 -0.73 3.75 -18.43
C LEU A 181 -2.26 3.79 -18.55
N ARG A 182 -2.86 4.97 -18.71
CA ARG A 182 -4.33 5.14 -18.74
C ARG A 182 -5.01 4.40 -19.89
N GLN A 183 -4.33 4.26 -21.02
CA GLN A 183 -4.89 3.66 -22.25
C GLN A 183 -4.79 2.13 -22.26
N ILE A 184 -3.99 1.55 -21.37
CA ILE A 184 -3.77 0.12 -21.28
C ILE A 184 -4.82 -0.49 -20.33
N PRO A 185 -5.45 -1.63 -20.66
CA PRO A 185 -6.44 -2.25 -19.78
C PRO A 185 -5.89 -2.51 -18.36
N SER A 186 -6.67 -2.18 -17.33
CA SER A 186 -6.21 -2.28 -15.93
C SER A 186 -5.64 -3.65 -15.53
N PRO A 187 -6.19 -4.82 -15.98
CA PRO A 187 -5.59 -6.09 -15.65
C PRO A 187 -4.18 -6.27 -16.25
N VAL A 188 -3.94 -5.72 -17.45
CA VAL A 188 -2.62 -5.76 -18.11
C VAL A 188 -1.62 -4.90 -17.36
N VAL A 189 -2.01 -3.68 -16.97
CA VAL A 189 -1.16 -2.79 -16.17
C VAL A 189 -0.81 -3.44 -14.84
N THR A 190 -1.80 -3.99 -14.13
CA THR A 190 -1.55 -4.62 -12.83
C THR A 190 -0.70 -5.88 -12.96
N ALA A 191 -0.95 -6.71 -13.99
CA ALA A 191 -0.09 -7.86 -14.27
C ALA A 191 1.36 -7.44 -14.52
N GLY A 192 1.57 -6.46 -15.39
CA GLY A 192 2.91 -5.92 -15.70
C GLY A 192 3.59 -5.35 -14.45
N GLN A 193 2.88 -4.57 -13.65
CA GLN A 193 3.34 -4.01 -12.37
C GLN A 193 3.80 -5.10 -11.39
N LEU A 194 3.00 -6.15 -11.21
CA LEU A 194 3.30 -7.20 -10.23
C LEU A 194 4.39 -8.15 -10.73
N VAL A 195 4.40 -8.48 -12.02
CA VAL A 195 5.48 -9.28 -12.63
C VAL A 195 6.82 -8.53 -12.55
N THR A 196 6.87 -7.28 -12.97
CA THR A 196 8.10 -6.49 -12.90
C THR A 196 8.52 -6.26 -11.46
N GLY A 197 7.58 -5.99 -10.54
CA GLY A 197 7.85 -5.92 -9.10
C GLY A 197 8.42 -7.22 -8.54
N PHE A 198 7.89 -8.37 -8.93
CA PHE A 198 8.44 -9.68 -8.57
C PHE A 198 9.87 -9.85 -9.09
N LEU A 199 10.13 -9.50 -10.36
CA LEU A 199 11.46 -9.59 -10.95
C LEU A 199 12.49 -8.68 -10.28
N PHE A 200 12.07 -7.55 -9.67
CA PHE A 200 12.95 -6.71 -8.83
C PHE A 200 13.27 -7.35 -7.49
N VAL A 201 12.29 -8.02 -6.86
CA VAL A 201 12.46 -8.60 -5.51
C VAL A 201 13.11 -9.97 -5.56
N LEU A 202 12.87 -10.75 -6.60
CA LEU A 202 13.36 -12.13 -6.73
C LEU A 202 14.89 -12.26 -6.54
N PRO A 203 15.75 -11.48 -7.21
CA PRO A 203 17.20 -11.56 -7.00
C PRO A 203 17.60 -11.25 -5.56
N LEU A 204 16.91 -10.30 -4.92
CA LEU A 204 17.16 -9.95 -3.52
C LEU A 204 16.73 -11.08 -2.57
N SER A 205 15.60 -11.73 -2.82
CA SER A 205 15.16 -12.89 -2.07
C SER A 205 16.14 -14.07 -2.24
N MET A 206 16.63 -14.31 -3.45
CA MET A 206 17.59 -15.40 -3.72
C MET A 206 18.98 -15.17 -3.09
N THR A 207 19.39 -13.91 -2.89
CA THR A 207 20.72 -13.57 -2.36
C THR A 207 20.73 -13.26 -0.86
N LEU A 208 19.65 -12.68 -0.34
CA LEU A 208 19.53 -12.20 1.03
C LEU A 208 18.50 -13.00 1.82
N GLY A 209 17.65 -13.80 1.15
CA GLY A 209 16.62 -14.60 1.77
C GLY A 209 17.23 -15.73 2.59
N THR A 210 16.62 -16.00 3.74
CA THR A 210 16.95 -17.10 4.65
C THR A 210 15.75 -18.00 4.86
N PHE A 211 14.86 -18.05 3.86
CA PHE A 211 13.59 -18.72 3.96
C PHE A 211 13.72 -20.24 3.97
N GLU A 212 13.23 -20.86 5.03
CA GLU A 212 13.16 -22.32 5.19
C GLU A 212 11.69 -22.77 5.18
N PRO A 213 11.14 -23.18 4.03
CA PRO A 213 9.71 -23.50 3.88
C PRO A 213 9.22 -24.60 4.84
N ALA A 214 10.10 -25.53 5.22
CA ALA A 214 9.76 -26.65 6.09
C ALA A 214 9.47 -26.24 7.55
N LEU A 215 9.93 -25.07 7.98
CA LEU A 215 9.75 -24.56 9.34
C LEU A 215 8.50 -23.69 9.51
N VAL A 216 7.81 -23.37 8.40
CA VAL A 216 6.68 -22.46 8.41
C VAL A 216 5.38 -23.21 8.69
N GLU A 217 4.62 -22.75 9.67
CA GLU A 217 3.30 -23.29 9.99
C GLU A 217 2.29 -23.08 8.86
N TRP A 218 1.33 -23.99 8.71
CA TRP A 218 0.29 -23.90 7.68
C TRP A 218 -0.54 -22.63 7.77
N ARG A 219 -0.75 -22.09 8.97
CA ARG A 219 -1.47 -20.81 9.19
C ARG A 219 -0.73 -19.64 8.58
N THR A 220 0.58 -19.63 8.69
CA THR A 220 1.45 -18.61 8.10
C THR A 220 1.45 -18.69 6.58
N TRP A 221 1.42 -19.90 6.02
CA TRP A 221 1.21 -20.09 4.58
C TRP A 221 -0.13 -19.54 4.10
N LEU A 222 -1.23 -19.75 4.84
CA LEU A 222 -2.52 -19.16 4.51
C LEU A 222 -2.49 -17.63 4.57
N ALA A 223 -1.82 -17.06 5.57
CA ALA A 223 -1.65 -15.61 5.67
C ALA A 223 -0.82 -15.07 4.50
N ALA A 224 0.28 -15.73 4.12
CA ALA A 224 1.11 -15.35 2.98
C ALA A 224 0.30 -15.42 1.66
N LEU A 225 -0.46 -16.49 1.42
CA LEU A 225 -1.35 -16.61 0.26
C LEU A 225 -2.43 -15.54 0.25
N TYR A 226 -3.06 -15.25 1.41
CA TYR A 226 -4.03 -14.16 1.55
C TYR A 226 -3.43 -12.83 1.12
N THR A 227 -2.21 -12.51 1.55
CA THR A 227 -1.53 -11.26 1.16
C THR A 227 -1.27 -11.20 -0.35
N GLY A 228 -0.96 -12.33 -0.99
CA GLY A 228 -0.80 -12.43 -2.44
C GLY A 228 -2.13 -12.25 -3.19
N ILE A 229 -3.17 -12.98 -2.78
CA ILE A 229 -4.47 -13.00 -3.49
C ILE A 229 -5.26 -11.72 -3.22
N ILE A 230 -5.49 -11.39 -1.97
CA ILE A 230 -6.34 -10.26 -1.58
C ILE A 230 -5.55 -8.95 -1.58
N GLY A 231 -4.39 -8.94 -0.95
CA GLY A 231 -3.59 -7.72 -0.78
C GLY A 231 -2.77 -7.32 -2.00
N SER A 232 -2.46 -8.24 -2.92
CA SER A 232 -1.68 -7.90 -4.10
C SER A 232 -2.48 -8.06 -5.40
N PHE A 233 -3.08 -9.22 -5.68
CA PHE A 233 -3.86 -9.39 -6.90
C PHE A 233 -5.11 -8.50 -6.91
N LEU A 234 -6.01 -8.67 -5.95
CA LEU A 234 -7.29 -7.95 -5.93
C LEU A 234 -7.09 -6.46 -5.65
N ALA A 235 -6.37 -6.11 -4.58
CA ALA A 235 -6.27 -4.73 -4.11
C ALA A 235 -5.55 -3.82 -5.12
N PHE A 236 -4.41 -4.25 -5.69
CA PHE A 236 -3.72 -3.44 -6.71
C PHE A 236 -4.53 -3.33 -8.00
N TRP A 237 -5.24 -4.38 -8.42
CA TRP A 237 -6.11 -4.29 -9.59
C TRP A 237 -7.20 -3.24 -9.38
N VAL A 238 -7.83 -3.22 -8.21
CA VAL A 238 -8.84 -2.21 -7.87
C VAL A 238 -8.23 -0.80 -7.84
N VAL A 239 -7.04 -0.63 -7.28
CA VAL A 239 -6.34 0.68 -7.26
C VAL A 239 -5.99 1.16 -8.67
N VAL A 240 -5.56 0.27 -9.57
CA VAL A 240 -5.33 0.63 -10.97
C VAL A 240 -6.63 1.03 -11.67
N ILE A 241 -7.75 0.33 -11.42
CA ILE A 241 -9.08 0.74 -11.91
C ILE A 241 -9.44 2.15 -11.41
N LEU A 242 -9.23 2.42 -10.12
CA LEU A 242 -9.48 3.73 -9.53
C LEU A 242 -8.62 4.81 -10.18
N ALA A 243 -7.31 4.56 -10.34
CA ALA A 243 -6.38 5.50 -10.96
C ALA A 243 -6.77 5.84 -12.40
N GLN A 244 -7.13 4.83 -13.18
CA GLN A 244 -7.46 5.01 -14.60
C GLN A 244 -8.84 5.66 -14.81
N ARG A 245 -9.86 5.24 -14.06
CA ARG A 245 -11.24 5.69 -14.25
C ARG A 245 -11.56 7.00 -13.52
N TYR A 246 -11.05 7.14 -12.29
CA TYR A 246 -11.43 8.23 -11.39
C TYR A 246 -10.28 9.17 -11.03
N GLY A 247 -9.06 8.87 -11.50
CA GLY A 247 -7.88 9.71 -11.32
C GLY A 247 -6.96 9.27 -10.16
N ALA A 248 -5.76 9.88 -10.12
CA ALA A 248 -4.73 9.52 -9.15
C ALA A 248 -5.18 9.76 -7.70
N THR A 249 -5.87 10.87 -7.42
CA THR A 249 -6.42 11.16 -6.10
C THR A 249 -7.42 10.08 -5.66
N ALA A 250 -8.31 9.61 -6.55
CA ALA A 250 -9.27 8.57 -6.22
C ALA A 250 -8.59 7.23 -5.88
N SER A 251 -7.47 6.90 -6.53
CA SER A 251 -6.72 5.67 -6.26
C SER A 251 -6.04 5.64 -4.89
N SER A 252 -5.82 6.79 -4.28
CA SER A 252 -5.21 6.90 -2.95
C SER A 252 -6.24 6.93 -1.80
N LEU A 253 -7.54 7.17 -2.10
CA LEU A 253 -8.59 7.23 -1.07
C LEU A 253 -8.77 5.94 -0.23
N PRO A 254 -8.54 4.72 -0.74
CA PRO A 254 -8.54 3.51 0.09
C PRO A 254 -7.63 3.61 1.31
N ALA A 255 -6.53 4.38 1.23
CA ALA A 255 -5.59 4.56 2.32
C ALA A 255 -6.21 5.13 3.62
N TYR A 256 -7.33 5.86 3.52
CA TYR A 256 -8.07 6.37 4.69
C TYR A 256 -8.73 5.26 5.53
N LEU A 257 -9.09 4.16 4.90
CA LEU A 257 -9.74 3.03 5.57
C LEU A 257 -8.71 2.09 6.23
N LEU A 258 -7.48 2.12 5.78
CA LEU A 258 -6.44 1.20 6.25
C LEU A 258 -6.25 1.26 7.78
N PRO A 259 -6.08 2.44 8.40
CA PRO A 259 -5.90 2.51 9.86
C PRO A 259 -7.07 1.91 10.63
N ILE A 260 -8.30 2.14 10.16
CA ILE A 260 -9.51 1.63 10.82
C ILE A 260 -9.53 0.10 10.75
N VAL A 261 -9.38 -0.46 9.55
CA VAL A 261 -9.42 -1.92 9.33
C VAL A 261 -8.25 -2.61 10.02
N SER A 262 -7.03 -2.08 9.86
CA SER A 262 -5.83 -2.72 10.40
C SER A 262 -5.76 -2.62 11.92
N THR A 263 -6.14 -1.49 12.53
CA THR A 263 -6.17 -1.36 13.98
C THR A 263 -7.20 -2.30 14.60
N ALA A 264 -8.42 -2.37 14.02
CA ALA A 264 -9.45 -3.26 14.52
C ALA A 264 -9.05 -4.74 14.41
N LEU A 265 -8.54 -5.15 13.24
CA LEU A 265 -8.11 -6.54 13.02
C LEU A 265 -6.80 -6.87 13.75
N GLY A 266 -5.84 -5.94 13.83
CA GLY A 266 -4.59 -6.12 14.56
C GLY A 266 -4.82 -6.31 16.06
N ALA A 267 -5.70 -5.51 16.65
CA ALA A 267 -6.10 -5.68 18.04
C ALA A 267 -6.85 -7.01 18.27
N ALA A 268 -7.80 -7.35 17.38
CA ALA A 268 -8.63 -8.55 17.53
C ALA A 268 -7.88 -9.86 17.26
N LEU A 269 -6.98 -9.91 16.29
CA LEU A 269 -6.32 -11.14 15.83
C LEU A 269 -4.89 -11.31 16.34
N LEU A 270 -4.18 -10.20 16.56
CA LEU A 270 -2.75 -10.22 16.93
C LEU A 270 -2.50 -9.66 18.33
N GLY A 271 -3.52 -9.17 19.03
CA GLY A 271 -3.38 -8.55 20.35
C GLY A 271 -2.57 -7.25 20.32
N GLU A 272 -2.53 -6.55 19.18
CA GLU A 272 -1.85 -5.26 19.06
C GLU A 272 -2.47 -4.21 19.99
N GLN A 273 -1.63 -3.38 20.60
CA GLN A 273 -2.09 -2.37 21.53
C GLN A 273 -2.46 -1.08 20.81
N ILE A 274 -3.62 -0.52 21.16
CA ILE A 274 -4.07 0.78 20.67
C ILE A 274 -3.50 1.84 21.62
N GLU A 275 -2.38 2.43 21.24
CA GLU A 275 -1.70 3.46 22.02
C GLU A 275 -2.34 4.85 21.76
N LEU A 276 -2.43 5.67 22.82
CA LEU A 276 -3.05 7.00 22.73
C LEU A 276 -2.38 7.93 21.68
N PRO A 277 -1.03 7.97 21.54
CA PRO A 277 -0.39 8.74 20.49
C PRO A 277 -0.74 8.29 19.07
N MET A 278 -0.99 6.99 18.87
CA MET A 278 -1.46 6.45 17.59
C MET A 278 -2.85 7.01 17.24
N LEU A 279 -3.77 7.04 18.19
CA LEU A 279 -5.11 7.61 17.98
C LEU A 279 -5.03 9.13 17.74
N GLY A 280 -4.26 9.86 18.54
CA GLY A 280 -4.09 11.30 18.41
C GLY A 280 -3.41 11.70 17.10
N GLY A 281 -2.28 11.06 16.78
CA GLY A 281 -1.56 11.28 15.52
C GLY A 281 -2.40 10.87 14.29
N GLY A 282 -3.09 9.74 14.36
CA GLY A 282 -4.01 9.28 13.33
C GLY A 282 -5.18 10.24 13.10
N ALA A 283 -5.78 10.78 14.17
CA ALA A 283 -6.85 11.78 14.08
C ALA A 283 -6.35 13.08 13.42
N LEU A 284 -5.15 13.57 13.77
CA LEU A 284 -4.55 14.73 13.11
C LEU A 284 -4.30 14.50 11.62
N ILE A 285 -3.82 13.32 11.25
CA ILE A 285 -3.63 12.95 9.84
C ILE A 285 -4.97 12.95 9.10
N LEU A 286 -5.99 12.28 9.63
CA LEU A 286 -7.31 12.22 9.01
C LEU A 286 -7.98 13.60 8.90
N LEU A 287 -7.85 14.45 9.91
CA LEU A 287 -8.32 15.83 9.88
C LEU A 287 -7.57 16.66 8.82
N GLY A 288 -6.24 16.51 8.75
CA GLY A 288 -5.43 17.16 7.73
C GLY A 288 -5.86 16.78 6.32
N LEU A 289 -6.12 15.50 6.11
CA LEU A 289 -6.62 14.97 4.85
C LEU A 289 -8.04 15.45 4.50
N TYR A 290 -8.92 15.54 5.50
CA TYR A 290 -10.25 16.13 5.31
C TYR A 290 -10.18 17.60 4.87
N LEU A 291 -9.30 18.40 5.50
CA LEU A 291 -9.09 19.81 5.11
C LEU A 291 -8.49 19.92 3.70
N ALA A 292 -7.57 19.04 3.34
CA ALA A 292 -6.93 19.05 2.03
C ALA A 292 -7.89 18.66 0.86
N ASN A 293 -9.03 18.03 1.16
CA ASN A 293 -10.01 17.58 0.15
C ASN A 293 -11.27 18.48 0.08
N ARG A 294 -11.32 19.55 0.86
CA ARG A 294 -12.35 20.60 0.76
C ARG A 294 -11.97 21.66 -0.25
#